data_1f891e9e4bf96fcc623a55e903a01863
#
_entry.id   1f891e9e4bf96fcc623a55e903a01863
#
_cell.length_a   1.000
_cell.length_b   1.000
_cell.length_c   1.000
_cell.angle_alpha   90.00
_cell.angle_beta   90.00
_cell.angle_gamma   90.00
#
_symmetry.space_group_name_H-M   'P 1'
#
loop_
_entity.id
_entity.type
_entity.pdbx_description
1 polymer ?
#
loop_
_entity_poly.entity_id
_entity_poly.type
_entity_poly.pdbx_seq_one_letter_code
_entity_poly.pdbx_strand_id
1 'polypeptide(L)'
;MQEDRAFWNHFAADYAAAEQDSRLPLAHDVTTWMIANGLLPTDSLIDLAAGTGRFAIRLAPYVRHLTLIDWSSAMLTYARTRLKANEKTSMTYLTDDWHQLVSSTSANLVFVSQLPTLLPEELSLLNALAQKTVILNFQTQQDDALVRHALALLDHDMPVAYQADPNRVAGYQNWLSLHQIPFETHTLTYHLEEQTTVSDMLPELGLPVGVKAAERLAKALTGHENPHMPVTDHLTYAYTQLMWHPKN
;
A
#
# COMPACT_ATOMS: atom_id res chain seq x y z
N MET A 1 -6.66 -13.64 10.56
CA MET A 1 -7.29 -14.18 9.31
C MET A 1 -6.13 -14.54 8.41
N GLN A 2 -6.09 -15.74 7.84
CA GLN A 2 -5.01 -16.11 6.94
C GLN A 2 -5.30 -15.51 5.57
N GLU A 3 -4.46 -14.59 5.11
CA GLU A 3 -4.55 -14.02 3.77
C GLU A 3 -3.98 -15.03 2.79
N ASP A 4 -4.87 -15.74 2.12
CA ASP A 4 -4.53 -16.70 1.07
C ASP A 4 -5.15 -16.28 -0.28
N ARG A 5 -4.89 -17.08 -1.32
CA ARG A 5 -5.44 -16.83 -2.66
C ARG A 5 -6.98 -16.79 -2.66
N ALA A 6 -7.64 -17.61 -1.86
CA ALA A 6 -9.09 -17.67 -1.80
C ALA A 6 -9.67 -16.40 -1.16
N PHE A 7 -9.04 -15.91 -0.09
CA PHE A 7 -9.39 -14.65 0.55
C PHE A 7 -9.31 -13.50 -0.47
N TRP A 8 -8.19 -13.34 -1.17
CA TRP A 8 -8.00 -12.25 -2.12
C TRP A 8 -8.90 -12.34 -3.35
N ASN A 9 -9.24 -13.55 -3.82
CA ASN A 9 -10.23 -13.71 -4.86
C ASN A 9 -11.63 -13.25 -4.42
N HIS A 10 -12.00 -13.52 -3.18
CA HIS A 10 -13.28 -13.11 -2.62
C HIS A 10 -13.34 -11.60 -2.34
N PHE A 11 -12.27 -11.05 -1.82
CA PHE A 11 -12.15 -9.64 -1.40
C PHE A 11 -11.91 -8.66 -2.57
N ALA A 12 -11.66 -9.14 -3.78
CA ALA A 12 -11.25 -8.32 -4.92
C ALA A 12 -12.25 -7.19 -5.26
N ALA A 13 -13.56 -7.44 -5.12
CA ALA A 13 -14.58 -6.42 -5.39
C ALA A 13 -14.54 -5.27 -4.37
N ASP A 14 -14.50 -5.62 -3.09
CA ASP A 14 -14.47 -4.63 -1.99
C ASP A 14 -13.15 -3.83 -2.02
N TYR A 15 -12.04 -4.52 -2.30
CA TYR A 15 -10.75 -3.88 -2.47
C TYR A 15 -10.75 -2.89 -3.64
N ALA A 16 -11.34 -3.28 -4.78
CA ALA A 16 -11.45 -2.40 -5.95
C ALA A 16 -12.31 -1.17 -5.67
N ALA A 17 -13.38 -1.31 -4.89
CA ALA A 17 -14.23 -0.19 -4.47
C ALA A 17 -13.47 0.74 -3.51
N ALA A 18 -12.82 0.20 -2.48
CA ALA A 18 -12.02 0.98 -1.53
C ALA A 18 -10.89 1.78 -2.20
N GLU A 19 -10.24 1.21 -3.23
CA GLU A 19 -9.24 1.95 -4.02
C GLU A 19 -9.84 3.11 -4.82
N GLN A 20 -11.07 2.96 -5.35
CA GLN A 20 -11.74 4.04 -6.08
C GLN A 20 -12.14 5.19 -5.16
N ASP A 21 -12.55 4.87 -3.94
CA ASP A 21 -12.96 5.85 -2.92
C ASP A 21 -11.75 6.53 -2.26
N SER A 22 -10.55 6.01 -2.46
CA SER A 22 -9.33 6.57 -1.89
C SER A 22 -9.05 7.99 -2.41
N ARG A 23 -8.98 8.96 -1.50
CA ARG A 23 -8.64 10.37 -1.79
C ARG A 23 -7.13 10.59 -1.96
N LEU A 24 -6.30 9.58 -1.70
CA LEU A 24 -4.84 9.70 -1.79
C LEU A 24 -4.38 9.58 -3.26
N PRO A 25 -3.65 10.58 -3.79
CA PRO A 25 -3.08 10.54 -5.14
C PRO A 25 -1.83 9.65 -5.24
N LEU A 26 -1.70 8.64 -4.38
CA LEU A 26 -0.51 7.84 -4.16
C LEU A 26 0.10 7.28 -5.46
N ALA A 27 -0.72 6.66 -6.32
CA ALA A 27 -0.22 6.08 -7.56
C ALA A 27 0.30 7.15 -8.54
N HIS A 28 -0.29 8.35 -8.53
CA HIS A 28 0.18 9.50 -9.30
C HIS A 28 1.53 9.98 -8.77
N ASP A 29 1.64 10.19 -7.46
CA ASP A 29 2.81 10.79 -6.82
C ASP A 29 4.02 9.84 -6.88
N VAL A 30 3.82 8.52 -6.65
CA VAL A 30 4.86 7.50 -6.84
C VAL A 30 5.34 7.49 -8.29
N THR A 31 4.43 7.52 -9.28
CA THR A 31 4.81 7.55 -10.69
C THR A 31 5.59 8.83 -11.03
N THR A 32 5.16 9.98 -10.50
CA THR A 32 5.85 11.26 -10.70
C THR A 32 7.26 11.23 -10.09
N TRP A 33 7.40 10.66 -8.89
CA TRP A 33 8.70 10.45 -8.27
C TRP A 33 9.59 9.53 -9.11
N MET A 34 9.06 8.43 -9.66
CA MET A 34 9.82 7.53 -10.55
C MET A 34 10.31 8.26 -11.81
N ILE A 35 9.49 9.13 -12.40
CA ILE A 35 9.88 9.93 -13.57
C ILE A 35 10.98 10.92 -13.18
N ALA A 36 10.82 11.63 -12.07
CA ALA A 36 11.79 12.64 -11.61
C ALA A 36 13.18 12.03 -11.30
N ASN A 37 13.22 10.75 -10.92
CA ASN A 37 14.46 10.01 -10.64
C ASN A 37 15.00 9.23 -11.85
N GLY A 38 14.45 9.44 -13.06
CA GLY A 38 14.92 8.80 -14.30
C GLY A 38 14.67 7.30 -14.38
N LEU A 39 13.75 6.75 -13.59
CA LEU A 39 13.37 5.34 -13.58
C LEU A 39 12.35 5.03 -14.67
N LEU A 40 11.60 6.04 -15.09
CA LEU A 40 10.64 6.03 -16.19
C LEU A 40 11.01 7.13 -17.20
N PRO A 41 10.84 6.89 -18.51
CA PRO A 41 10.32 5.67 -19.14
C PRO A 41 11.29 4.48 -19.10
N THR A 42 10.76 3.26 -19.18
CA THR A 42 11.56 2.03 -19.21
C THR A 42 11.02 1.03 -20.23
N ASP A 43 11.89 0.09 -20.71
CA ASP A 43 11.45 -0.92 -21.67
C ASP A 43 10.55 -1.98 -21.04
N SER A 44 10.86 -2.41 -19.81
CA SER A 44 10.08 -3.46 -19.14
C SER A 44 9.93 -3.20 -17.64
N LEU A 45 8.73 -3.50 -17.13
CA LEU A 45 8.39 -3.40 -15.71
C LEU A 45 7.53 -4.59 -15.31
N ILE A 46 7.85 -5.17 -14.15
CA ILE A 46 7.00 -6.10 -13.43
C ILE A 46 6.33 -5.34 -12.29
N ASP A 47 5.00 -5.32 -12.26
CA ASP A 47 4.18 -4.92 -11.12
C ASP A 47 3.81 -6.22 -10.37
N LEU A 48 4.49 -6.47 -9.24
CA LEU A 48 4.37 -7.69 -8.46
C LEU A 48 3.38 -7.49 -7.32
N ALA A 49 2.47 -8.45 -7.12
CA ALA A 49 1.27 -8.30 -6.32
C ALA A 49 0.43 -7.10 -6.80
N ALA A 50 0.18 -7.07 -8.12
CA ALA A 50 -0.39 -5.92 -8.83
C ALA A 50 -1.83 -5.59 -8.42
N GLY A 51 -2.52 -6.53 -7.74
CA GLY A 51 -3.89 -6.36 -7.29
C GLY A 51 -4.83 -5.96 -8.44
N THR A 52 -5.63 -4.95 -8.23
CA THR A 52 -6.58 -4.41 -9.22
C THR A 52 -5.93 -3.45 -10.23
N GLY A 53 -4.59 -3.33 -10.26
CA GLY A 53 -3.86 -2.52 -11.21
C GLY A 53 -3.82 -1.02 -10.89
N ARG A 54 -3.96 -0.62 -9.63
CA ARG A 54 -3.94 0.78 -9.18
C ARG A 54 -2.73 1.55 -9.71
N PHE A 55 -1.53 0.97 -9.58
CA PHE A 55 -0.30 1.58 -10.06
C PHE A 55 -0.11 1.35 -11.56
N ALA A 56 -0.44 0.18 -12.06
CA ALA A 56 -0.29 -0.19 -13.47
C ALA A 56 -0.95 0.82 -14.42
N ILE A 57 -2.11 1.39 -14.06
CA ILE A 57 -2.79 2.44 -14.83
C ILE A 57 -1.89 3.68 -15.05
N ARG A 58 -1.12 4.05 -14.03
CA ARG A 58 -0.25 5.23 -14.07
C ARG A 58 1.10 4.91 -14.70
N LEU A 59 1.60 3.68 -14.53
CA LEU A 59 2.89 3.22 -15.05
C LEU A 59 2.84 2.88 -16.54
N ALA A 60 1.73 2.31 -17.02
CA ALA A 60 1.59 1.84 -18.40
C ALA A 60 2.01 2.87 -19.47
N PRO A 61 1.69 4.16 -19.39
CA PRO A 61 2.10 5.13 -20.42
C PRO A 61 3.61 5.27 -20.61
N TYR A 62 4.41 4.83 -19.64
CA TYR A 62 5.87 5.00 -19.57
C TYR A 62 6.64 3.69 -19.76
N VAL A 63 5.94 2.58 -20.06
CA VAL A 63 6.53 1.24 -20.16
C VAL A 63 6.18 0.61 -21.49
N ARG A 64 7.15 -0.03 -22.16
CA ARG A 64 6.86 -0.79 -23.39
C ARG A 64 6.25 -2.15 -23.12
N HIS A 65 6.77 -2.85 -22.10
CA HIS A 65 6.31 -4.18 -21.69
C HIS A 65 6.00 -4.17 -20.18
N LEU A 66 4.72 -4.16 -19.84
CA LEU A 66 4.23 -4.19 -18.46
C LEU A 66 3.70 -5.59 -18.14
N THR A 67 4.28 -6.23 -17.14
CA THR A 67 3.82 -7.51 -16.63
C THR A 67 3.19 -7.33 -15.25
N LEU A 68 1.90 -7.62 -15.14
CA LEU A 68 1.18 -7.65 -13.87
C LEU A 68 1.17 -9.08 -13.35
N ILE A 69 1.64 -9.29 -12.15
CA ILE A 69 1.69 -10.60 -11.49
C ILE A 69 0.88 -10.52 -10.21
N ASP A 70 -0.08 -11.41 -10.06
CA ASP A 70 -0.85 -11.56 -8.84
C ASP A 70 -1.35 -13.00 -8.73
N TRP A 71 -1.41 -13.55 -7.54
CA TRP A 71 -1.95 -14.89 -7.34
C TRP A 71 -3.47 -14.96 -7.42
N SER A 72 -4.16 -13.81 -7.27
CA SER A 72 -5.61 -13.71 -7.41
C SER A 72 -6.02 -13.40 -8.85
N SER A 73 -6.68 -14.35 -9.48
CA SER A 73 -7.25 -14.14 -10.82
C SER A 73 -8.37 -13.10 -10.82
N ALA A 74 -9.10 -12.95 -9.72
CA ALA A 74 -10.14 -11.94 -9.59
C ALA A 74 -9.53 -10.53 -9.56
N MET A 75 -8.43 -10.32 -8.83
CA MET A 75 -7.69 -9.06 -8.85
C MET A 75 -7.25 -8.69 -10.26
N LEU A 76 -6.60 -9.61 -10.98
CA LEU A 76 -6.15 -9.35 -12.35
C LEU A 76 -7.31 -9.13 -13.33
N THR A 77 -8.50 -9.64 -13.06
CA THR A 77 -9.69 -9.34 -13.85
C THR A 77 -10.09 -7.87 -13.71
N TYR A 78 -10.04 -7.31 -12.50
CA TYR A 78 -10.23 -5.87 -12.28
C TYR A 78 -9.14 -5.04 -12.97
N ALA A 79 -7.87 -5.46 -12.85
CA ALA A 79 -6.76 -4.80 -13.53
C ALA A 79 -6.96 -4.75 -15.07
N ARG A 80 -7.36 -5.85 -15.68
CA ARG A 80 -7.65 -5.92 -17.13
C ARG A 80 -8.79 -4.97 -17.54
N THR A 81 -9.82 -4.86 -16.71
CA THR A 81 -10.97 -4.00 -16.99
C THR A 81 -10.59 -2.52 -16.92
N ARG A 82 -9.71 -2.16 -15.97
CA ARG A 82 -9.25 -0.78 -15.76
C ARG A 82 -8.18 -0.35 -16.77
N LEU A 83 -7.29 -1.26 -17.14
CA LEU A 83 -6.22 -1.03 -18.11
C LEU A 83 -6.76 -1.24 -19.53
N LYS A 84 -7.41 -0.22 -20.08
CA LYS A 84 -7.79 -0.24 -21.49
C LYS A 84 -6.53 -0.38 -22.34
N ALA A 85 -6.61 -1.17 -23.42
CA ALA A 85 -5.52 -1.39 -24.33
C ALA A 85 -4.88 -0.05 -24.75
N ASN A 86 -3.64 0.16 -24.28
CA ASN A 86 -2.82 1.25 -24.76
C ASN A 86 -2.00 0.68 -25.93
N GLU A 87 -2.18 1.17 -27.12
CA GLU A 87 -1.49 0.70 -28.34
C GLU A 87 0.05 0.73 -28.21
N LYS A 88 0.58 1.51 -27.27
CA LYS A 88 2.02 1.67 -27.05
C LYS A 88 2.61 0.71 -26.01
N THR A 89 1.78 0.05 -25.21
CA THR A 89 2.22 -0.80 -24.11
C THR A 89 1.75 -2.23 -24.33
N SER A 90 2.69 -3.15 -24.42
CA SER A 90 2.37 -4.59 -24.38
C SER A 90 2.15 -5.01 -22.92
N MET A 91 1.00 -5.61 -22.64
CA MET A 91 0.61 -6.02 -21.30
C MET A 91 0.54 -7.53 -21.17
N THR A 92 1.19 -8.07 -20.15
CA THR A 92 1.13 -9.48 -19.76
C THR A 92 0.50 -9.58 -18.38
N TYR A 93 -0.37 -10.55 -18.18
CA TYR A 93 -1.02 -10.82 -16.89
C TYR A 93 -0.74 -12.25 -16.49
N LEU A 94 -0.04 -12.45 -15.39
CA LEU A 94 0.33 -13.77 -14.87
C LEU A 94 -0.40 -14.01 -13.54
N THR A 95 -1.30 -14.99 -13.55
CA THR A 95 -1.93 -15.46 -12.32
C THR A 95 -1.05 -16.56 -11.72
N ASP A 96 -0.09 -16.15 -10.90
CA ASP A 96 0.92 -17.07 -10.37
C ASP A 96 1.40 -16.65 -8.97
N ASP A 97 1.99 -17.60 -8.27
CA ASP A 97 2.76 -17.34 -7.07
C ASP A 97 4.16 -16.85 -7.47
N TRP A 98 4.49 -15.62 -7.10
CA TRP A 98 5.75 -15.01 -7.50
C TRP A 98 6.99 -15.74 -6.97
N HIS A 99 6.86 -16.56 -5.91
CA HIS A 99 7.95 -17.43 -5.43
C HIS A 99 8.32 -18.54 -6.43
N GLN A 100 7.42 -18.84 -7.36
CA GLN A 100 7.60 -19.90 -8.36
C GLN A 100 8.01 -19.36 -9.72
N LEU A 101 8.19 -18.05 -9.84
CA LEU A 101 8.60 -17.42 -11.09
C LEU A 101 10.01 -17.88 -11.49
N VAL A 102 10.13 -18.29 -12.73
CA VAL A 102 11.41 -18.71 -13.29
C VAL A 102 12.26 -17.50 -13.71
N SER A 103 13.57 -17.66 -13.74
CA SER A 103 14.53 -16.61 -14.10
C SER A 103 14.33 -16.00 -15.51
N SER A 104 13.54 -16.64 -16.38
CA SER A 104 13.14 -16.06 -17.66
C SER A 104 12.11 -14.92 -17.52
N THR A 105 11.45 -14.81 -16.37
CA THR A 105 10.54 -13.70 -16.05
C THR A 105 11.35 -12.60 -15.40
N SER A 106 12.00 -11.73 -16.18
CA SER A 106 12.75 -10.59 -15.65
C SER A 106 12.40 -9.32 -16.38
N ALA A 107 12.58 -8.17 -15.71
CA ALA A 107 12.34 -6.85 -16.27
C ALA A 107 13.41 -5.85 -15.85
N ASN A 108 13.51 -4.74 -16.56
CA ASN A 108 14.41 -3.64 -16.16
C ASN A 108 14.08 -3.16 -14.74
N LEU A 109 12.78 -3.09 -14.42
CA LEU A 109 12.29 -2.60 -13.13
C LEU A 109 11.29 -3.60 -12.54
N VAL A 110 11.45 -3.91 -11.26
CA VAL A 110 10.46 -4.62 -10.44
C VAL A 110 9.88 -3.64 -9.45
N PHE A 111 8.57 -3.48 -9.48
CA PHE A 111 7.81 -2.66 -8.57
C PHE A 111 6.91 -3.54 -7.69
N VAL A 112 6.92 -3.30 -6.39
CA VAL A 112 6.10 -4.01 -5.40
C VAL A 112 5.43 -2.98 -4.52
N SER A 113 4.11 -3.00 -4.43
CA SER A 113 3.38 -2.10 -3.55
C SER A 113 2.45 -2.87 -2.63
N GLN A 114 2.57 -2.59 -1.33
CA GLN A 114 1.67 -3.12 -0.30
C GLN A 114 1.56 -4.66 -0.32
N LEU A 115 2.70 -5.35 -0.32
CA LEU A 115 2.81 -6.80 -0.13
C LEU A 115 3.26 -7.09 1.31
N PRO A 116 2.36 -7.05 2.32
CA PRO A 116 2.72 -7.12 3.74
C PRO A 116 3.28 -8.47 4.16
N THR A 117 3.11 -9.49 3.34
CA THR A 117 3.67 -10.84 3.56
C THR A 117 5.10 -11.00 3.06
N LEU A 118 5.67 -10.01 2.35
CA LEU A 118 7.05 -10.03 1.88
C LEU A 118 8.01 -10.05 3.07
N LEU A 119 8.89 -11.03 3.11
CA LEU A 119 9.93 -11.17 4.12
C LEU A 119 11.26 -10.54 3.64
N PRO A 120 12.12 -10.04 4.56
CA PRO A 120 13.40 -9.45 4.16
C PRO A 120 14.30 -10.39 3.36
N GLU A 121 14.36 -11.69 3.68
CA GLU A 121 15.15 -12.69 2.98
C GLU A 121 14.68 -12.93 1.54
N GLU A 122 13.42 -12.62 1.24
CA GLU A 122 12.84 -12.76 -0.10
C GLU A 122 13.25 -11.64 -1.05
N LEU A 123 13.91 -10.58 -0.57
CA LEU A 123 14.46 -9.54 -1.43
C LEU A 123 15.47 -10.10 -2.44
N SER A 124 16.11 -11.24 -2.13
CA SER A 124 16.95 -11.96 -3.07
C SER A 124 16.20 -12.44 -4.31
N LEU A 125 14.92 -12.83 -4.18
CA LEU A 125 14.06 -13.22 -5.30
C LEU A 125 13.71 -12.00 -6.17
N LEU A 126 13.43 -10.85 -5.55
CA LEU A 126 13.19 -9.62 -6.29
C LEU A 126 14.43 -9.19 -7.08
N ASN A 127 15.63 -9.38 -6.51
CA ASN A 127 16.89 -9.14 -7.21
C ASN A 127 17.03 -10.03 -8.46
N ALA A 128 16.60 -11.29 -8.38
CA ALA A 128 16.65 -12.20 -9.53
C ALA A 128 15.68 -11.81 -10.65
N LEU A 129 14.58 -11.13 -10.33
CA LEU A 129 13.59 -10.65 -11.30
C LEU A 129 13.97 -9.29 -11.91
N ALA A 130 14.79 -8.48 -11.25
CA ALA A 130 15.14 -7.13 -11.67
C ALA A 130 16.48 -7.08 -12.39
N GLN A 131 16.49 -6.58 -13.63
CA GLN A 131 17.73 -6.36 -14.39
C GLN A 131 18.45 -5.08 -13.98
N LYS A 132 17.72 -4.06 -13.50
CA LYS A 132 18.30 -2.75 -13.16
C LYS A 132 17.89 -2.24 -11.78
N THR A 133 16.59 -2.28 -11.46
CA THR A 133 16.09 -1.59 -10.27
C THR A 133 14.93 -2.35 -9.64
N VAL A 134 14.92 -2.40 -8.32
CA VAL A 134 13.76 -2.82 -7.51
C VAL A 134 13.24 -1.62 -6.74
N ILE A 135 11.93 -1.47 -6.68
CA ILE A 135 11.24 -0.45 -5.89
C ILE A 135 10.17 -1.14 -5.04
N LEU A 136 10.26 -0.94 -3.74
CA LEU A 136 9.18 -1.26 -2.80
C LEU A 136 8.44 0.02 -2.44
N ASN A 137 7.12 -0.04 -2.30
CA ASN A 137 6.28 1.05 -1.82
C ASN A 137 5.38 0.52 -0.70
N PHE A 138 5.66 0.92 0.53
CA PHE A 138 4.94 0.45 1.70
C PHE A 138 4.38 1.62 2.52
N GLN A 139 3.17 1.44 3.03
CA GLN A 139 2.64 2.33 4.05
C GLN A 139 3.43 2.15 5.34
N THR A 140 3.91 3.25 5.90
CA THR A 140 4.73 3.27 7.12
C THR A 140 4.09 4.03 8.26
N GLN A 141 3.00 4.73 7.98
CA GLN A 141 2.20 5.41 8.99
C GLN A 141 0.73 5.44 8.57
N GLN A 142 -0.12 5.20 9.55
CA GLN A 142 -1.54 5.50 9.51
C GLN A 142 -1.91 6.01 10.91
N ASP A 143 -2.31 7.26 10.99
CA ASP A 143 -2.73 7.89 12.23
C ASP A 143 -4.08 8.55 12.02
N ASP A 144 -4.96 8.31 12.97
CA ASP A 144 -6.27 8.91 13.10
C ASP A 144 -6.27 9.65 14.43
N ALA A 145 -6.32 10.98 14.37
CA ALA A 145 -6.16 11.81 15.55
C ALA A 145 -7.32 11.66 16.54
N LEU A 146 -8.53 11.47 16.03
CA LEU A 146 -9.72 11.30 16.89
C LEU A 146 -9.69 9.96 17.60
N VAL A 147 -9.40 8.86 16.89
CA VAL A 147 -9.23 7.52 17.45
C VAL A 147 -8.11 7.50 18.49
N ARG A 148 -6.95 8.08 18.17
CA ARG A 148 -5.80 8.13 19.07
C ARG A 148 -6.12 8.91 20.36
N HIS A 149 -6.80 10.06 20.26
CA HIS A 149 -7.22 10.82 21.45
C HIS A 149 -8.25 10.06 22.26
N ALA A 150 -9.21 9.39 21.61
CA ALA A 150 -10.21 8.58 22.30
C ALA A 150 -9.57 7.40 23.05
N LEU A 151 -8.64 6.68 22.43
CA LEU A 151 -7.89 5.60 23.08
C LEU A 151 -7.08 6.10 24.28
N ALA A 152 -6.39 7.23 24.15
CA ALA A 152 -5.65 7.83 25.25
C ALA A 152 -6.56 8.21 26.45
N LEU A 153 -7.79 8.70 26.19
CA LEU A 153 -8.78 8.98 27.25
C LEU A 153 -9.32 7.71 27.93
N LEU A 154 -9.18 6.56 27.25
CA LEU A 154 -9.56 5.24 27.79
C LEU A 154 -8.37 4.47 28.37
N ASP A 155 -7.19 5.09 28.48
CA ASP A 155 -5.94 4.47 28.96
C ASP A 155 -5.48 3.29 28.07
N HIS A 156 -5.62 3.44 26.76
CA HIS A 156 -5.19 2.49 25.73
C HIS A 156 -4.24 3.15 24.72
N ASP A 157 -3.26 2.37 24.26
CA ASP A 157 -2.36 2.77 23.19
C ASP A 157 -3.01 2.58 21.81
N MET A 158 -2.62 3.44 20.84
CA MET A 158 -3.00 3.27 19.45
C MET A 158 -2.31 2.01 18.87
N PRO A 159 -3.06 1.02 18.37
CA PRO A 159 -2.46 -0.15 17.77
C PRO A 159 -1.75 0.23 16.45
N VAL A 160 -0.63 -0.42 16.17
CA VAL A 160 0.01 -0.30 14.86
C VAL A 160 -0.84 -1.03 13.82
N ALA A 161 -1.29 -0.32 12.80
CA ALA A 161 -2.04 -0.93 11.72
C ALA A 161 -1.14 -1.91 10.94
N TYR A 162 -1.62 -3.14 10.74
CA TYR A 162 -0.84 -4.20 10.10
C TYR A 162 -0.22 -3.79 8.76
N GLN A 163 -0.97 -3.05 7.93
CA GLN A 163 -0.47 -2.56 6.64
C GLN A 163 0.53 -1.40 6.74
N ALA A 164 0.58 -0.71 7.90
CA ALA A 164 1.37 0.51 8.12
C ALA A 164 2.49 0.33 9.15
N ASP A 165 3.03 -0.88 9.28
CA ASP A 165 4.11 -1.18 10.22
C ASP A 165 5.45 -0.64 9.70
N PRO A 166 6.04 0.40 10.34
CA PRO A 166 7.33 0.97 9.93
C PRO A 166 8.49 -0.02 10.12
N ASN A 167 8.37 -1.00 11.02
CA ASN A 167 9.42 -2.00 11.26
C ASN A 167 9.64 -2.90 10.04
N ARG A 168 8.63 -3.06 9.17
CA ARG A 168 8.75 -3.81 7.92
C ARG A 168 9.79 -3.18 7.00
N VAL A 169 9.69 -1.89 6.74
CA VAL A 169 10.67 -1.17 5.91
C VAL A 169 12.05 -1.17 6.56
N ALA A 170 12.12 -0.99 7.88
CA ALA A 170 13.39 -1.09 8.62
C ALA A 170 14.03 -2.49 8.49
N GLY A 171 13.22 -3.56 8.47
CA GLY A 171 13.68 -4.92 8.20
C GLY A 171 14.32 -5.07 6.82
N TYR A 172 13.70 -4.52 5.77
CA TYR A 172 14.27 -4.53 4.42
C TYR A 172 15.57 -3.72 4.33
N GLN A 173 15.62 -2.54 4.92
CA GLN A 173 16.82 -1.70 4.97
C GLN A 173 17.98 -2.42 5.67
N ASN A 174 17.69 -3.10 6.79
CA ASN A 174 18.68 -3.88 7.51
C ASN A 174 19.20 -5.04 6.65
N TRP A 175 18.31 -5.78 5.98
CA TRP A 175 18.72 -6.86 5.08
C TRP A 175 19.61 -6.35 3.94
N LEU A 176 19.24 -5.26 3.27
CA LEU A 176 20.04 -4.64 2.21
C LEU A 176 21.42 -4.21 2.72
N SER A 177 21.47 -3.61 3.92
CA SER A 177 22.71 -3.18 4.57
C SER A 177 23.63 -4.36 4.87
N LEU A 178 23.10 -5.45 5.42
CA LEU A 178 23.85 -6.68 5.72
C LEU A 178 24.42 -7.31 4.45
N HIS A 179 23.73 -7.21 3.32
CA HIS A 179 24.19 -7.69 2.01
C HIS A 179 25.01 -6.65 1.23
N GLN A 180 25.33 -5.50 1.86
CA GLN A 180 26.11 -4.41 1.25
C GLN A 180 25.50 -3.91 -0.07
N ILE A 181 24.17 -3.89 -0.17
CA ILE A 181 23.44 -3.34 -1.31
C ILE A 181 23.05 -1.91 -0.96
N PRO A 182 23.59 -0.90 -1.67
CA PRO A 182 23.16 0.49 -1.49
C PRO A 182 21.69 0.66 -1.85
N PHE A 183 21.00 1.48 -1.09
CA PHE A 183 19.58 1.79 -1.34
C PHE A 183 19.29 3.26 -1.05
N GLU A 184 18.20 3.74 -1.62
CA GLU A 184 17.64 5.07 -1.38
C GLU A 184 16.23 4.96 -0.84
N THR A 185 15.83 5.95 -0.05
CA THR A 185 14.48 6.05 0.49
C THR A 185 13.85 7.39 0.16
N HIS A 186 12.56 7.36 -0.13
CA HIS A 186 11.72 8.53 -0.28
C HIS A 186 10.43 8.31 0.51
N THR A 187 9.87 9.35 1.12
CA THR A 187 8.60 9.23 1.86
C THR A 187 7.62 10.27 1.38
N LEU A 188 6.43 9.81 1.03
CA LEU A 188 5.26 10.64 0.72
C LEU A 188 4.37 10.67 1.95
N THR A 189 4.04 11.87 2.42
CA THR A 189 3.14 12.06 3.57
C THR A 189 1.89 12.81 3.13
N TYR A 190 0.74 12.33 3.56
CA TYR A 190 -0.57 12.90 3.26
C TYR A 190 -1.29 13.26 4.54
N HIS A 191 -1.88 14.44 4.56
CA HIS A 191 -2.75 14.91 5.64
C HIS A 191 -4.13 15.15 5.06
N LEU A 192 -5.13 14.52 5.65
CA LEU A 192 -6.53 14.66 5.24
C LEU A 192 -7.36 15.14 6.41
N GLU A 193 -8.39 15.90 6.09
CA GLU A 193 -9.46 16.21 7.03
C GLU A 193 -10.72 15.46 6.62
N GLU A 194 -11.43 14.95 7.62
CA GLU A 194 -12.68 14.23 7.44
C GLU A 194 -13.71 14.71 8.44
N GLN A 195 -14.95 14.87 7.97
CA GLN A 195 -16.08 15.11 8.85
C GLN A 195 -16.66 13.77 9.28
N THR A 196 -16.65 13.52 10.56
CA THR A 196 -17.16 12.30 11.17
C THR A 196 -17.95 12.60 12.43
N THR A 197 -18.30 11.58 13.20
CA THR A 197 -18.88 11.73 14.53
C THR A 197 -18.16 10.79 15.51
N VAL A 198 -18.20 11.09 16.79
CA VAL A 198 -17.64 10.16 17.79
C VAL A 198 -18.34 8.81 17.71
N SER A 199 -19.63 8.78 17.39
CA SER A 199 -20.40 7.53 17.21
C SER A 199 -19.87 6.66 16.07
N ASP A 200 -19.51 7.28 14.93
CA ASP A 200 -19.01 6.56 13.75
C ASP A 200 -17.59 6.03 13.98
N MET A 201 -16.78 6.73 14.78
CA MET A 201 -15.42 6.35 15.14
C MET A 201 -15.36 5.19 16.16
N LEU A 202 -16.39 4.99 17.03
CA LEU A 202 -16.34 3.98 18.09
C LEU A 202 -15.95 2.56 17.64
N PRO A 203 -16.42 2.04 16.48
CA PRO A 203 -16.00 0.71 15.99
C PRO A 203 -14.50 0.57 15.75
N GLU A 204 -13.82 1.68 15.40
CA GLU A 204 -12.39 1.71 15.09
C GLU A 204 -11.51 1.57 16.35
N LEU A 205 -12.07 1.87 17.53
CA LEU A 205 -11.35 1.68 18.78
C LEU A 205 -11.03 0.19 19.07
N GLY A 206 -11.75 -0.75 18.44
CA GLY A 206 -11.60 -2.19 18.72
C GLY A 206 -12.02 -2.60 20.15
N LEU A 207 -12.70 -1.71 20.87
CA LEU A 207 -13.11 -1.86 22.27
C LEU A 207 -14.64 -1.71 22.39
N PRO A 208 -15.28 -2.44 23.31
CA PRO A 208 -16.69 -2.23 23.60
C PRO A 208 -16.88 -0.94 24.40
N VAL A 209 -17.52 0.05 23.81
CA VAL A 209 -17.81 1.33 24.45
C VAL A 209 -19.31 1.45 24.70
N GLY A 210 -19.73 1.49 25.97
CA GLY A 210 -21.12 1.70 26.34
C GLY A 210 -21.58 3.16 26.19
N VAL A 211 -22.89 3.37 26.11
CA VAL A 211 -23.51 4.68 25.84
C VAL A 211 -22.93 5.82 26.72
N LYS A 212 -22.89 5.63 28.05
CA LYS A 212 -22.35 6.66 28.95
C LYS A 212 -20.86 6.94 28.75
N ALA A 213 -20.09 5.97 28.27
CA ALA A 213 -18.68 6.16 27.95
C ALA A 213 -18.55 6.94 26.62
N ALA A 214 -19.40 6.64 25.63
CA ALA A 214 -19.47 7.39 24.37
C ALA A 214 -19.84 8.86 24.60
N GLU A 215 -20.82 9.15 25.46
CA GLU A 215 -21.19 10.51 25.85
C GLU A 215 -20.01 11.28 26.53
N ARG A 216 -19.26 10.59 27.41
CA ARG A 216 -18.07 11.18 28.04
C ARG A 216 -16.94 11.44 27.07
N LEU A 217 -16.70 10.49 26.14
CA LEU A 217 -15.74 10.68 25.06
C LEU A 217 -16.14 11.87 24.17
N ALA A 218 -17.40 11.93 23.75
CA ALA A 218 -17.91 13.04 22.96
C ALA A 218 -17.70 14.36 23.69
N LYS A 219 -18.01 14.44 24.99
CA LYS A 219 -17.77 15.65 25.80
C LYS A 219 -16.31 16.07 25.83
N ALA A 220 -15.40 15.09 25.99
CA ALA A 220 -13.96 15.36 26.07
C ALA A 220 -13.36 15.78 24.72
N LEU A 221 -13.82 15.16 23.62
CA LEU A 221 -13.28 15.37 22.28
C LEU A 221 -13.90 16.60 21.56
N THR A 222 -15.17 16.87 21.80
CA THR A 222 -15.93 17.89 21.06
C THR A 222 -16.50 19.03 21.91
N GLY A 223 -16.48 18.89 23.23
CA GLY A 223 -17.16 19.80 24.17
C GLY A 223 -18.66 19.51 24.33
N HIS A 224 -19.24 18.57 23.59
CA HIS A 224 -20.66 18.22 23.62
C HIS A 224 -20.86 16.76 24.01
N GLU A 225 -21.90 16.47 24.81
CA GLU A 225 -22.20 15.10 25.26
C GLU A 225 -22.84 14.22 24.18
N ASN A 226 -23.37 14.82 23.10
CA ASN A 226 -23.98 14.09 22.00
C ASN A 226 -22.91 13.49 21.07
N PRO A 227 -22.74 12.14 21.02
CA PRO A 227 -21.73 11.50 20.20
C PRO A 227 -22.01 11.57 18.68
N HIS A 228 -23.17 11.99 18.27
CA HIS A 228 -23.57 12.19 16.86
C HIS A 228 -23.30 13.61 16.34
N MET A 229 -22.71 14.49 17.17
CA MET A 229 -22.30 15.81 16.69
C MET A 229 -21.11 15.70 15.74
N PRO A 230 -21.16 16.42 14.59
CA PRO A 230 -20.04 16.43 13.65
C PRO A 230 -18.75 16.94 14.32
N VAL A 231 -17.66 16.30 14.01
CA VAL A 231 -16.30 16.67 14.43
C VAL A 231 -15.36 16.49 13.23
N THR A 232 -14.38 17.38 13.12
CA THR A 232 -13.32 17.22 12.12
C THR A 232 -12.24 16.31 12.69
N ASP A 233 -11.97 15.24 11.95
CA ASP A 233 -10.84 14.38 12.21
C ASP A 233 -9.66 14.73 11.31
N HIS A 234 -8.44 14.46 11.77
CA HIS A 234 -7.20 14.68 11.06
C HIS A 234 -6.48 13.35 10.87
N LEU A 235 -6.43 12.91 9.61
CA LEU A 235 -5.82 11.65 9.22
C LEU A 235 -4.42 11.90 8.65
N THR A 236 -3.44 11.11 9.05
CA THR A 236 -2.09 11.14 8.49
C THR A 236 -1.69 9.78 7.95
N TYR A 237 -1.25 9.77 6.69
CA TYR A 237 -0.71 8.58 6.04
C TYR A 237 0.69 8.86 5.53
N ALA A 238 1.62 7.92 5.75
CA ALA A 238 2.93 7.97 5.11
C ALA A 238 3.22 6.69 4.34
N TYR A 239 3.84 6.85 3.17
CA TYR A 239 4.28 5.76 2.30
C TYR A 239 5.75 5.94 1.99
N THR A 240 6.55 4.93 2.31
CA THR A 240 7.99 4.95 2.03
C THR A 240 8.29 4.10 0.80
N GLN A 241 8.97 4.72 -0.16
CA GLN A 241 9.58 4.07 -1.30
C GLN A 241 11.01 3.70 -0.91
N LEU A 242 11.35 2.42 -1.08
CA LEU A 242 12.69 1.89 -0.92
C LEU A 242 13.18 1.41 -2.29
N MET A 243 14.27 1.97 -2.78
CA MET A 243 14.80 1.70 -4.10
C MET A 243 16.25 1.22 -4.01
N TRP A 244 16.59 0.20 -4.81
CA TRP A 244 17.97 -0.25 -4.96
C TRP A 244 18.24 -0.86 -6.34
N HIS A 245 19.53 -1.03 -6.64
CA HIS A 245 20.00 -1.70 -7.85
C HIS A 245 20.57 -3.07 -7.44
N PRO A 246 20.02 -4.19 -7.95
CA PRO A 246 20.58 -5.52 -7.68
C PRO A 246 22.04 -5.59 -8.10
N LYS A 247 22.87 -6.23 -7.29
CA LYS A 247 24.23 -6.61 -7.71
C LYS A 247 24.13 -7.83 -8.60
N ASN A 248 24.51 -7.71 -9.86
CA ASN A 248 24.71 -8.82 -10.79
C ASN A 248 25.94 -9.65 -10.41
#